data_4a57b2259d1b9e8d320797c40be3c00e
#
_entry.id   4a57b2259d1b9e8d320797c40be3c00e
#
_cell.length_a   1.000
_cell.length_b   1.000
_cell.length_c   1.000
_cell.angle_alpha   90.00
_cell.angle_beta   90.00
_cell.angle_gamma   90.00
#
_symmetry.space_group_name_H-M   'P 1'
#
loop_
_entity.id
_entity.type
_entity.pdbx_description
1 polymer ?
#
loop_
_entity_poly.entity_id
_entity_poly.type
_entity_poly.pdbx_seq_one_letter_code
_entity_poly.pdbx_strand_id
1 'polypeptide(L)'
;MKPASFDLFQPLDWSETLNALKNYGKDAKILAGGQSLIAMMNMRIAKPKVLIDINTIKDDIDLIDHRDTIEIGPLYRQLELEIRHQTKKDLPLIAQCLPYIGHQQHRARGTVIGSLCHADPSSEIPLCFLALKGKVKLRNYSSQRIINAEDFFLGPLLTSKKDNEIVASVIFPKATKNTGYAFKEISEKYGDFAMASFAAIAKENHVRFVVGGVCDNFTAIEWQTNNLKEIKKSLNDFAWDLNTKTDHYTSARYKREIVRNLGLKTIELAIERMDMN
;
A
#
# COMPACT_ATOMS: atom_id res chain seq x y z
N MET A 1 -24.57 11.85 0.37
CA MET A 1 -25.33 10.60 0.52
C MET A 1 -25.22 10.15 1.97
N LYS A 2 -26.17 9.35 2.48
CA LYS A 2 -26.21 8.89 3.87
C LYS A 2 -25.93 7.38 3.91
N PRO A 3 -25.07 6.87 4.82
CA PRO A 3 -24.79 5.44 4.94
C PRO A 3 -26.05 4.66 5.34
N ALA A 4 -26.02 3.33 5.19
CA ALA A 4 -26.96 2.45 5.85
C ALA A 4 -26.77 2.58 7.38
N SER A 5 -27.80 2.23 8.17
CA SER A 5 -27.67 2.23 9.64
C SER A 5 -26.65 1.18 10.09
N PHE A 6 -25.88 1.50 11.11
CA PHE A 6 -24.90 0.64 11.73
C PHE A 6 -24.79 0.98 13.22
N ASP A 7 -24.31 0.03 14.00
CA ASP A 7 -23.97 0.24 15.39
C ASP A 7 -22.50 0.65 15.49
N LEU A 8 -22.19 1.64 16.33
CA LEU A 8 -20.83 2.06 16.62
C LEU A 8 -20.36 1.40 17.92
N PHE A 9 -19.29 0.62 17.83
CA PHE A 9 -18.60 0.03 18.97
C PHE A 9 -17.23 0.67 19.14
N GLN A 10 -16.96 1.18 20.34
CA GLN A 10 -15.71 1.85 20.70
C GLN A 10 -15.00 1.03 21.79
N PRO A 11 -14.10 0.10 21.40
CA PRO A 11 -13.37 -0.72 22.36
C PRO A 11 -12.39 0.12 23.18
N LEU A 12 -12.16 -0.29 24.41
CA LEU A 12 -11.17 0.32 25.29
C LEU A 12 -9.76 -0.24 25.08
N ASP A 13 -9.67 -1.47 24.54
CA ASP A 13 -8.42 -2.17 24.32
C ASP A 13 -8.49 -3.16 23.12
N TRP A 14 -7.36 -3.76 22.81
CA TRP A 14 -7.26 -4.75 21.74
C TRP A 14 -8.01 -6.05 22.03
N SER A 15 -8.18 -6.43 23.31
CA SER A 15 -8.92 -7.64 23.70
C SER A 15 -10.41 -7.49 23.33
N GLU A 16 -11.01 -6.34 23.67
CA GLU A 16 -12.38 -6.02 23.29
C GLU A 16 -12.56 -5.96 21.77
N THR A 17 -11.59 -5.37 21.06
CA THR A 17 -11.58 -5.32 19.58
C THR A 17 -11.61 -6.72 18.98
N LEU A 18 -10.75 -7.62 19.46
CA LEU A 18 -10.65 -8.98 18.95
C LEU A 18 -11.88 -9.82 19.30
N ASN A 19 -12.47 -9.59 20.48
CA ASN A 19 -13.74 -10.18 20.87
C ASN A 19 -14.89 -9.73 19.96
N ALA A 20 -14.97 -8.45 19.67
CA ALA A 20 -15.98 -7.90 18.76
C ALA A 20 -15.83 -8.51 17.36
N LEU A 21 -14.59 -8.58 16.81
CA LEU A 21 -14.35 -9.24 15.51
C LEU A 21 -14.71 -10.72 15.52
N LYS A 22 -14.45 -11.44 16.61
CA LYS A 22 -14.84 -12.84 16.77
C LYS A 22 -16.36 -13.02 16.72
N ASN A 23 -17.10 -12.12 17.38
CA ASN A 23 -18.56 -12.23 17.53
C ASN A 23 -19.32 -11.74 16.29
N TYR A 24 -18.87 -10.66 15.66
CA TYR A 24 -19.58 -10.04 14.52
C TYR A 24 -19.03 -10.50 13.16
N GLY A 25 -17.78 -10.99 13.08
CA GLY A 25 -17.17 -11.51 11.86
C GLY A 25 -17.34 -10.56 10.66
N LYS A 26 -17.91 -11.07 9.57
CA LYS A 26 -18.15 -10.32 8.33
C LYS A 26 -19.05 -9.10 8.46
N ASP A 27 -19.89 -9.07 9.50
CA ASP A 27 -20.82 -7.96 9.76
C ASP A 27 -20.11 -6.75 10.37
N ALA A 28 -18.87 -6.90 10.86
CA ALA A 28 -18.07 -5.83 11.41
C ALA A 28 -17.05 -5.28 10.40
N LYS A 29 -16.76 -3.99 10.52
CA LYS A 29 -15.60 -3.34 9.88
C LYS A 29 -14.84 -2.49 10.89
N ILE A 30 -13.51 -2.51 10.79
CA ILE A 30 -12.63 -1.66 11.60
C ILE A 30 -12.61 -0.25 11.03
N LEU A 31 -12.82 0.73 11.89
CA LEU A 31 -12.63 2.15 11.61
C LEU A 31 -11.31 2.62 12.23
N ALA A 32 -10.32 2.94 11.38
CA ALA A 32 -9.10 3.64 11.75
C ALA A 32 -9.13 5.08 11.21
N GLY A 33 -8.53 5.35 10.04
CA GLY A 33 -8.54 6.68 9.41
C GLY A 33 -9.86 7.10 8.76
N GLY A 34 -10.68 6.14 8.33
CA GLY A 34 -12.00 6.35 7.73
C GLY A 34 -12.00 6.89 6.29
N GLN A 35 -10.83 7.20 5.70
CA GLN A 35 -10.74 7.94 4.43
C GLN A 35 -11.29 7.17 3.22
N SER A 36 -11.21 5.84 3.21
CA SER A 36 -11.85 5.00 2.20
C SER A 36 -13.17 4.43 2.70
N LEU A 37 -13.19 3.85 3.90
CA LEU A 37 -14.36 3.15 4.43
C LEU A 37 -15.60 4.03 4.55
N ILE A 38 -15.47 5.26 5.08
CA ILE A 38 -16.62 6.16 5.25
C ILE A 38 -17.18 6.59 3.89
N ALA A 39 -16.33 6.85 2.90
CA ALA A 39 -16.77 7.14 1.53
C ALA A 39 -17.55 5.96 0.93
N MET A 40 -17.04 4.74 1.07
CA MET A 40 -17.73 3.52 0.62
C MET A 40 -19.07 3.30 1.35
N MET A 41 -19.14 3.61 2.64
CA MET A 41 -20.39 3.54 3.41
C MET A 41 -21.40 4.59 2.94
N ASN A 42 -20.98 5.82 2.68
CA ASN A 42 -21.83 6.90 2.16
C ASN A 42 -22.39 6.55 0.77
N MET A 43 -21.61 5.89 -0.07
CA MET A 43 -22.05 5.36 -1.37
C MET A 43 -22.84 4.04 -1.26
N ARG A 44 -22.97 3.48 -0.05
CA ARG A 44 -23.62 2.18 0.24
C ARG A 44 -22.96 0.99 -0.47
N ILE A 45 -21.69 1.10 -0.83
CA ILE A 45 -20.85 -0.01 -1.32
C ILE A 45 -20.49 -0.93 -0.14
N ALA A 46 -20.06 -0.34 0.98
CA ALA A 46 -19.88 -1.05 2.24
C ALA A 46 -21.08 -0.81 3.17
N LYS A 47 -21.65 -1.90 3.73
CA LYS A 47 -22.80 -1.85 4.63
C LYS A 47 -22.55 -2.73 5.86
N PRO A 48 -21.55 -2.41 6.69
CA PRO A 48 -21.32 -3.15 7.93
C PRO A 48 -22.52 -2.95 8.87
N LYS A 49 -22.83 -3.97 9.67
CA LYS A 49 -23.81 -3.84 10.78
C LYS A 49 -23.16 -3.17 11.99
N VAL A 50 -21.86 -3.43 12.21
CA VAL A 50 -21.09 -2.87 13.31
C VAL A 50 -19.83 -2.20 12.78
N LEU A 51 -19.58 -0.98 13.21
CA LEU A 51 -18.35 -0.25 12.97
C LEU A 51 -17.54 -0.24 14.26
N ILE A 52 -16.37 -0.87 14.25
CA ILE A 52 -15.47 -0.94 15.40
C ILE A 52 -14.45 0.19 15.29
N ASP A 53 -14.62 1.23 16.07
CA ASP A 53 -13.76 2.41 16.07
C ASP A 53 -12.57 2.21 17.02
N ILE A 54 -11.41 1.90 16.44
CA ILE A 54 -10.18 1.64 17.20
C ILE A 54 -9.42 2.93 17.60
N ASN A 55 -9.90 4.11 17.23
CA ASN A 55 -9.24 5.37 17.58
C ASN A 55 -9.32 5.71 19.10
N THR A 56 -10.12 5.00 19.85
CA THR A 56 -10.23 5.11 21.31
C THR A 56 -9.13 4.39 22.08
N ILE A 57 -8.45 3.44 21.43
CA ILE A 57 -7.39 2.63 22.04
C ILE A 57 -6.14 3.50 22.23
N LYS A 58 -5.66 3.60 23.47
CA LYS A 58 -4.52 4.46 23.84
C LYS A 58 -3.17 3.74 23.83
N ASP A 59 -3.19 2.42 24.04
CA ASP A 59 -1.99 1.58 24.13
C ASP A 59 -1.69 0.95 22.77
N ASP A 60 -1.43 1.78 21.78
CA ASP A 60 -1.09 1.30 20.43
C ASP A 60 0.41 1.34 20.19
N ILE A 61 0.87 0.40 19.36
CA ILE A 61 2.21 0.45 18.79
C ILE A 61 2.16 1.48 17.68
N ASP A 62 2.68 2.66 17.91
CA ASP A 62 2.76 3.69 16.89
C ASP A 62 3.79 3.31 15.82
N LEU A 63 5.07 3.28 16.18
CA LEU A 63 6.17 2.92 15.32
C LEU A 63 7.33 2.38 16.15
N ILE A 64 7.84 1.20 15.78
CA ILE A 64 9.03 0.60 16.37
C ILE A 64 10.16 0.62 15.34
N ASP A 65 11.25 1.26 15.72
CA ASP A 65 12.46 1.37 14.92
C ASP A 65 13.43 0.24 15.27
N HIS A 66 13.40 -0.86 14.50
CA HIS A 66 14.34 -1.96 14.64
C HIS A 66 15.62 -1.69 13.82
N ARG A 67 16.65 -2.51 14.03
CA ARG A 67 17.93 -2.38 13.31
C ARG A 67 17.76 -2.32 11.78
N ASP A 68 17.03 -3.28 11.21
CA ASP A 68 16.92 -3.48 9.76
C ASP A 68 15.48 -3.30 9.23
N THR A 69 14.53 -2.97 10.10
CA THR A 69 13.10 -2.82 9.75
C THR A 69 12.45 -1.71 10.53
N ILE A 70 11.36 -1.19 9.98
CA ILE A 70 10.40 -0.31 10.67
C ILE A 70 9.09 -1.09 10.81
N GLU A 71 8.62 -1.25 12.03
CA GLU A 71 7.30 -1.82 12.33
C GLU A 71 6.32 -0.68 12.64
N ILE A 72 5.16 -0.68 11.97
CA ILE A 72 4.15 0.38 12.06
C ILE A 72 2.85 -0.20 12.56
N GLY A 73 2.25 0.43 13.56
CA GLY A 73 0.99 0.03 14.18
C GLY A 73 -0.26 0.51 13.45
N PRO A 74 -1.47 0.07 13.92
CA PRO A 74 -2.73 0.25 13.19
C PRO A 74 -3.19 1.70 13.04
N LEU A 75 -2.85 2.56 13.98
CA LEU A 75 -3.32 3.95 14.01
C LEU A 75 -2.31 4.97 13.49
N TYR A 76 -1.09 4.53 13.14
CA TYR A 76 -0.04 5.44 12.66
C TYR A 76 -0.46 6.13 11.37
N ARG A 77 -0.48 7.47 11.40
CA ARG A 77 -1.00 8.29 10.30
C ARG A 77 0.00 8.41 9.14
N GLN A 78 -0.51 8.50 7.93
CA GLN A 78 0.31 8.71 6.73
C GLN A 78 1.10 10.03 6.84
N LEU A 79 0.48 11.10 7.37
CA LEU A 79 1.15 12.39 7.58
C LEU A 79 2.27 12.28 8.62
N GLU A 80 2.10 11.53 9.69
CA GLU A 80 3.14 11.31 10.70
C GLU A 80 4.36 10.62 10.08
N LEU A 81 4.14 9.62 9.21
CA LEU A 81 5.21 8.97 8.47
C LEU A 81 5.89 9.93 7.48
N GLU A 82 5.11 10.79 6.80
CA GLU A 82 5.62 11.77 5.84
C GLU A 82 6.54 12.80 6.49
N ILE A 83 6.14 13.33 7.66
CA ILE A 83 6.92 14.38 8.37
C ILE A 83 8.01 13.82 9.26
N ARG A 84 8.03 12.51 9.55
CA ARG A 84 9.10 11.88 10.32
C ARG A 84 10.44 12.07 9.60
N HIS A 85 11.36 12.77 10.24
CA HIS A 85 12.65 13.16 9.65
C HIS A 85 13.44 11.98 9.07
N GLN A 86 13.41 10.82 9.75
CA GLN A 86 14.15 9.63 9.35
C GLN A 86 13.52 8.86 8.17
N THR A 87 12.26 9.14 7.80
CA THR A 87 11.55 8.37 6.76
C THR A 87 12.27 8.42 5.41
N LYS A 88 12.85 9.57 5.05
CA LYS A 88 13.62 9.71 3.79
C LYS A 88 14.86 8.81 3.75
N LYS A 89 15.49 8.57 4.91
CA LYS A 89 16.67 7.71 5.04
C LYS A 89 16.28 6.24 5.17
N ASP A 90 15.33 5.94 6.05
CA ASP A 90 14.98 4.57 6.39
C ASP A 90 14.08 3.91 5.33
N LEU A 91 13.15 4.67 4.76
CA LEU A 91 12.13 4.21 3.82
C LEU A 91 12.02 5.15 2.61
N PRO A 92 13.09 5.31 1.80
CA PRO A 92 13.13 6.31 0.73
C PRO A 92 12.05 6.11 -0.34
N LEU A 93 11.65 4.86 -0.62
CA LEU A 93 10.56 4.58 -1.56
C LEU A 93 9.22 5.07 -1.02
N ILE A 94 8.93 4.83 0.27
CA ILE A 94 7.72 5.31 0.95
C ILE A 94 7.73 6.84 1.03
N ALA A 95 8.86 7.45 1.39
CA ALA A 95 9.00 8.91 1.43
C ALA A 95 8.69 9.58 0.07
N GLN A 96 8.99 8.89 -1.04
CA GLN A 96 8.69 9.38 -2.39
C GLN A 96 7.21 9.25 -2.75
N CYS A 97 6.50 8.22 -2.29
CA CYS A 97 5.10 8.01 -2.66
C CYS A 97 4.11 8.81 -1.78
N LEU A 98 4.44 9.07 -0.50
CA LEU A 98 3.53 9.73 0.44
C LEU A 98 2.95 11.06 -0.06
N PRO A 99 3.71 11.97 -0.70
CA PRO A 99 3.17 13.25 -1.19
C PRO A 99 2.07 13.11 -2.27
N TYR A 100 2.03 11.97 -2.96
CA TYR A 100 1.04 11.70 -4.01
C TYR A 100 -0.31 11.24 -3.45
N ILE A 101 -0.34 10.72 -2.21
CA ILE A 101 -1.56 10.19 -1.61
C ILE A 101 -2.53 11.32 -1.27
N GLY A 102 -3.48 11.55 -2.15
CA GLY A 102 -4.52 12.56 -1.95
C GLY A 102 -3.95 13.92 -1.50
N HIS A 103 -4.69 14.62 -0.65
CA HIS A 103 -4.26 15.88 -0.04
C HIS A 103 -3.82 15.67 1.41
N GLN A 104 -3.12 16.67 1.98
CA GLN A 104 -2.62 16.61 3.36
C GLN A 104 -3.71 16.26 4.38
N GLN A 105 -4.94 16.75 4.17
CA GLN A 105 -6.09 16.46 5.04
C GLN A 105 -6.43 14.98 5.06
N HIS A 106 -6.33 14.30 3.91
CA HIS A 106 -6.54 12.85 3.81
C HIS A 106 -5.42 12.11 4.57
N ARG A 107 -4.15 12.49 4.38
CA ARG A 107 -3.00 11.87 5.06
C ARG A 107 -2.97 12.11 6.56
N ALA A 108 -3.52 13.26 7.02
CA ALA A 108 -3.66 13.56 8.46
C ALA A 108 -4.63 12.62 9.19
N ARG A 109 -5.56 12.00 8.46
CA ARG A 109 -6.54 11.06 9.01
C ARG A 109 -6.24 9.62 8.59
N GLY A 110 -5.84 9.41 7.33
CA GLY A 110 -5.51 8.11 6.76
C GLY A 110 -4.37 7.45 7.51
N THR A 111 -4.48 6.12 7.75
CA THR A 111 -3.43 5.33 8.37
C THR A 111 -2.66 4.52 7.31
N VAL A 112 -1.41 4.21 7.61
CA VAL A 112 -0.57 3.36 6.74
C VAL A 112 -1.23 1.99 6.54
N ILE A 113 -1.63 1.35 7.64
CA ILE A 113 -2.31 0.04 7.62
C ILE A 113 -3.68 0.12 6.94
N GLY A 114 -4.42 1.22 7.12
CA GLY A 114 -5.71 1.41 6.45
C GLY A 114 -5.60 1.37 4.93
N SER A 115 -4.56 1.98 4.36
CA SER A 115 -4.26 1.92 2.92
C SER A 115 -3.96 0.49 2.45
N LEU A 116 -3.15 -0.26 3.21
CA LEU A 116 -2.84 -1.66 2.90
C LEU A 116 -4.09 -2.56 2.98
N CYS A 117 -4.93 -2.38 4.02
CA CYS A 117 -6.17 -3.14 4.18
C CYS A 117 -7.21 -2.80 3.10
N HIS A 118 -7.19 -1.59 2.56
CA HIS A 118 -8.08 -1.20 1.48
C HIS A 118 -7.71 -1.90 0.17
N ALA A 119 -6.42 -2.14 -0.07
CA ALA A 119 -5.90 -2.87 -1.22
C ALA A 119 -6.41 -2.37 -2.57
N ASP A 120 -6.54 -1.05 -2.73
CA ASP A 120 -6.86 -0.45 -4.01
C ASP A 120 -5.65 -0.56 -4.94
N PRO A 121 -5.79 -1.12 -6.15
CA PRO A 121 -4.69 -1.26 -7.11
C PRO A 121 -4.03 0.05 -7.55
N SER A 122 -4.72 1.18 -7.36
CA SER A 122 -4.21 2.53 -7.65
C SER A 122 -3.48 3.18 -6.47
N SER A 123 -3.40 2.47 -5.31
CA SER A 123 -2.80 3.05 -4.10
C SER A 123 -1.28 2.90 -4.06
N GLU A 124 -0.61 3.95 -3.59
CA GLU A 124 0.83 4.14 -3.60
C GLU A 124 1.54 3.34 -2.50
N ILE A 125 1.01 3.36 -1.25
CA ILE A 125 1.62 2.60 -0.13
C ILE A 125 1.58 1.10 -0.39
N PRO A 126 0.45 0.47 -0.81
CA PRO A 126 0.41 -0.93 -1.16
C PRO A 126 1.41 -1.33 -2.25
N LEU A 127 1.53 -0.51 -3.31
CA LEU A 127 2.52 -0.70 -4.37
C LEU A 127 3.95 -0.74 -3.84
N CYS A 128 4.32 0.29 -3.07
CA CYS A 128 5.66 0.42 -2.48
C CYS A 128 5.93 -0.67 -1.44
N PHE A 129 4.92 -1.05 -0.65
CA PHE A 129 5.01 -2.13 0.32
C PHE A 129 5.29 -3.48 -0.34
N LEU A 130 4.61 -3.76 -1.46
CA LEU A 130 4.87 -4.94 -2.27
C LEU A 130 6.28 -4.91 -2.89
N ALA A 131 6.70 -3.75 -3.41
CA ALA A 131 8.04 -3.59 -3.97
C ALA A 131 9.14 -3.86 -2.93
N LEU A 132 8.94 -3.40 -1.70
CA LEU A 132 9.84 -3.59 -0.56
C LEU A 132 9.81 -5.01 0.03
N LYS A 133 8.91 -5.89 -0.43
CA LYS A 133 8.70 -7.23 0.17
C LYS A 133 8.38 -7.12 1.67
N GLY A 134 7.50 -6.19 2.03
CA GLY A 134 7.06 -5.98 3.41
C GLY A 134 6.34 -7.19 4.00
N LYS A 135 6.11 -7.19 5.32
CA LYS A 135 5.40 -8.26 6.02
C LYS A 135 4.24 -7.70 6.83
N VAL A 136 3.15 -8.46 6.91
CA VAL A 136 1.93 -8.11 7.63
C VAL A 136 1.79 -9.04 8.82
N LYS A 137 1.63 -8.49 10.02
CA LYS A 137 1.23 -9.22 11.23
C LYS A 137 -0.29 -9.20 11.35
N LEU A 138 -0.90 -10.35 11.25
CA LEU A 138 -2.33 -10.56 11.45
C LEU A 138 -2.57 -11.18 12.83
N ARG A 139 -3.58 -10.69 13.54
CA ARG A 139 -3.96 -11.19 14.86
C ARG A 139 -5.46 -11.40 14.94
N ASN A 140 -5.87 -12.52 15.54
CA ASN A 140 -7.24 -12.75 15.99
C ASN A 140 -7.26 -13.02 17.50
N TYR A 141 -8.43 -13.37 18.04
CA TYR A 141 -8.59 -13.64 19.47
C TYR A 141 -7.65 -14.72 20.02
N SER A 142 -7.31 -15.75 19.24
CA SER A 142 -6.60 -16.93 19.72
C SER A 142 -5.20 -17.12 19.10
N SER A 143 -4.89 -16.42 18.02
CA SER A 143 -3.65 -16.66 17.27
C SER A 143 -3.13 -15.41 16.56
N GLN A 144 -1.86 -15.47 16.17
CA GLN A 144 -1.17 -14.49 15.36
C GLN A 144 -0.42 -15.19 14.24
N ARG A 145 -0.36 -14.56 13.07
CA ARG A 145 0.43 -15.02 11.93
C ARG A 145 1.10 -13.85 11.21
N ILE A 146 2.23 -14.14 10.56
CA ILE A 146 2.94 -13.17 9.71
C ILE A 146 2.89 -13.70 8.29
N ILE A 147 2.58 -12.83 7.35
CA ILE A 147 2.54 -13.13 5.91
C ILE A 147 3.32 -12.08 5.14
N ASN A 148 3.82 -12.44 3.95
CA ASN A 148 4.49 -11.50 3.07
C ASN A 148 3.49 -10.62 2.32
N ALA A 149 3.92 -9.45 1.85
CA ALA A 149 3.09 -8.56 1.05
C ALA A 149 2.54 -9.24 -0.21
N GLU A 150 3.31 -10.14 -0.82
CA GLU A 150 2.93 -10.90 -2.01
C GLU A 150 1.73 -11.83 -1.76
N ASP A 151 1.61 -12.38 -0.53
CA ASP A 151 0.51 -13.24 -0.12
C ASP A 151 -0.67 -12.46 0.49
N PHE A 152 -0.47 -11.16 0.75
CA PHE A 152 -1.49 -10.33 1.38
C PHE A 152 -2.51 -9.77 0.38
N PHE A 153 -2.08 -9.28 -0.77
CA PHE A 153 -2.94 -8.71 -1.79
C PHE A 153 -3.46 -9.79 -2.75
N LEU A 154 -4.75 -10.12 -2.66
CA LEU A 154 -5.38 -11.17 -3.47
C LEU A 154 -6.09 -10.63 -4.72
N GLY A 155 -6.43 -9.35 -4.72
CA GLY A 155 -7.17 -8.71 -5.81
C GLY A 155 -7.61 -7.30 -5.45
N PRO A 156 -8.37 -6.63 -6.33
CA PRO A 156 -8.89 -5.30 -6.06
C PRO A 156 -9.74 -5.29 -4.80
N LEU A 157 -9.37 -4.45 -3.83
CA LEU A 157 -10.06 -4.30 -2.55
C LEU A 157 -10.15 -5.62 -1.76
N LEU A 158 -9.26 -6.58 -2.03
CA LEU A 158 -9.28 -7.91 -1.43
C LEU A 158 -7.91 -8.29 -0.88
N THR A 159 -7.88 -8.65 0.40
CA THR A 159 -6.69 -9.12 1.10
C THR A 159 -6.91 -10.52 1.67
N SER A 160 -5.82 -11.21 2.05
CA SER A 160 -5.88 -12.52 2.72
C SER A 160 -6.20 -12.43 4.23
N LYS A 161 -6.52 -11.22 4.74
CA LYS A 161 -7.01 -10.99 6.09
C LYS A 161 -8.40 -11.62 6.26
N LYS A 162 -8.59 -12.48 7.26
CA LYS A 162 -9.89 -13.07 7.60
C LYS A 162 -10.79 -12.04 8.29
N ASP A 163 -12.11 -12.29 8.28
CA ASP A 163 -13.08 -11.37 8.89
C ASP A 163 -12.90 -11.21 10.41
N ASN A 164 -12.36 -12.22 11.08
CA ASN A 164 -12.06 -12.21 12.51
C ASN A 164 -10.62 -11.78 12.84
N GLU A 165 -9.85 -11.29 11.86
CA GLU A 165 -8.48 -10.80 12.05
C GLU A 165 -8.39 -9.29 11.97
N ILE A 166 -7.42 -8.73 12.68
CA ILE A 166 -6.94 -7.36 12.50
C ILE A 166 -5.49 -7.40 12.01
N VAL A 167 -5.08 -6.41 11.22
CA VAL A 167 -3.67 -6.14 10.98
C VAL A 167 -3.12 -5.44 12.22
N ALA A 168 -2.35 -6.19 13.03
CA ALA A 168 -1.78 -5.68 14.27
C ALA A 168 -0.58 -4.75 14.02
N SER A 169 0.22 -5.04 13.01
CA SER A 169 1.30 -4.18 12.55
C SER A 169 1.75 -4.58 11.14
N VAL A 170 2.52 -3.71 10.50
CA VAL A 170 3.21 -3.98 9.24
C VAL A 170 4.69 -3.67 9.37
N ILE A 171 5.51 -4.46 8.69
CA ILE A 171 6.97 -4.40 8.79
C ILE A 171 7.53 -4.03 7.42
N PHE A 172 8.22 -2.89 7.37
CA PHE A 172 8.94 -2.42 6.20
C PHE A 172 10.43 -2.69 6.35
N PRO A 173 11.10 -3.32 5.40
CA PRO A 173 12.56 -3.35 5.36
C PRO A 173 13.11 -1.94 5.20
N LYS A 174 14.16 -1.59 5.96
CA LYS A 174 14.88 -0.34 5.79
C LYS A 174 15.70 -0.34 4.50
N ALA A 175 16.05 0.86 4.06
CA ALA A 175 16.98 1.04 2.96
C ALA A 175 18.33 0.40 3.27
N THR A 176 18.94 -0.18 2.23
CA THR A 176 20.27 -0.78 2.31
C THR A 176 21.24 0.00 1.45
N LYS A 177 22.54 -0.04 1.81
CA LYS A 177 23.61 0.60 1.00
C LYS A 177 23.63 0.04 -0.42
N ASN A 178 24.11 0.84 -1.36
CA ASN A 178 24.21 0.49 -2.78
C ASN A 178 22.87 0.00 -3.38
N THR A 179 21.76 0.60 -2.90
CA THR A 179 20.41 0.29 -3.38
C THR A 179 19.72 1.59 -3.77
N GLY A 180 19.26 1.66 -5.00
CA GLY A 180 18.49 2.78 -5.49
C GLY A 180 16.99 2.53 -5.44
N TYR A 181 16.22 3.56 -5.11
CA TYR A 181 14.78 3.53 -4.93
C TYR A 181 14.14 4.63 -5.77
N ALA A 182 13.15 4.29 -6.58
CA ALA A 182 12.40 5.26 -7.35
C ALA A 182 10.91 4.96 -7.37
N PHE A 183 10.13 6.02 -7.19
CA PHE A 183 8.68 6.03 -7.36
C PHE A 183 8.31 7.08 -8.40
N LYS A 184 7.37 6.76 -9.28
CA LYS A 184 6.70 7.69 -10.19
C LYS A 184 5.24 7.28 -10.36
N GLU A 185 4.40 8.27 -10.59
CA GLU A 185 3.02 8.02 -10.97
C GLU A 185 2.53 9.05 -11.99
N ILE A 186 1.42 8.73 -12.62
CA ILE A 186 0.62 9.64 -13.42
C ILE A 186 -0.83 9.53 -12.97
N SER A 187 -1.44 10.66 -12.71
CA SER A 187 -2.85 10.86 -12.36
C SER A 187 -3.44 11.99 -13.19
N GLU A 188 -4.75 12.15 -13.20
CA GLU A 188 -5.39 13.24 -13.95
C GLU A 188 -5.09 14.60 -13.32
N LYS A 189 -5.10 14.66 -11.98
CA LYS A 189 -4.77 15.83 -11.18
C LYS A 189 -3.96 15.43 -9.96
N TYR A 190 -3.23 16.37 -9.39
CA TYR A 190 -2.54 16.16 -8.14
C TYR A 190 -3.50 15.72 -7.02
N GLY A 191 -3.20 14.58 -6.41
CA GLY A 191 -4.01 14.00 -5.34
C GLY A 191 -5.19 13.13 -5.79
N ASP A 192 -5.37 12.92 -7.09
CA ASP A 192 -6.30 11.93 -7.63
C ASP A 192 -5.68 10.52 -7.60
N PHE A 193 -6.51 9.50 -7.80
CA PHE A 193 -6.04 8.12 -7.95
C PHE A 193 -5.09 7.98 -9.14
N ALA A 194 -4.05 7.19 -8.95
CA ALA A 194 -3.08 6.92 -10.00
C ALA A 194 -3.72 6.17 -11.18
N MET A 195 -3.60 6.70 -12.40
CA MET A 195 -3.87 5.95 -13.63
C MET A 195 -2.80 4.88 -13.86
N ALA A 196 -1.58 5.17 -13.46
CA ALA A 196 -0.45 4.25 -13.42
C ALA A 196 0.56 4.72 -12.38
N SER A 197 1.05 3.81 -11.56
CA SER A 197 2.10 4.05 -10.57
C SER A 197 3.18 2.98 -10.66
N PHE A 198 4.43 3.37 -10.35
CA PHE A 198 5.60 2.55 -10.54
C PHE A 198 6.53 2.67 -9.34
N ALA A 199 6.97 1.52 -8.84
CA ALA A 199 8.00 1.42 -7.83
C ALA A 199 9.16 0.57 -8.38
N ALA A 200 10.38 1.10 -8.34
CA ALA A 200 11.59 0.39 -8.76
C ALA A 200 12.62 0.38 -7.63
N ILE A 201 13.24 -0.77 -7.44
CA ILE A 201 14.35 -1.00 -6.52
C ILE A 201 15.49 -1.63 -7.32
N ALA A 202 16.63 -0.95 -7.38
CA ALA A 202 17.81 -1.41 -8.09
C ALA A 202 18.94 -1.72 -7.12
N LYS A 203 19.60 -2.85 -7.33
CA LYS A 203 20.84 -3.28 -6.66
C LYS A 203 21.84 -3.71 -7.72
N GLU A 204 23.08 -3.97 -7.33
CA GLU A 204 24.05 -4.58 -8.21
C GLU A 204 23.46 -5.88 -8.80
N ASN A 205 23.39 -5.95 -10.14
CA ASN A 205 22.86 -7.09 -10.90
C ASN A 205 21.41 -7.53 -10.57
N HIS A 206 20.59 -6.63 -10.00
CA HIS A 206 19.19 -6.97 -9.73
C HIS A 206 18.31 -5.73 -9.77
N VAL A 207 17.19 -5.81 -10.48
CA VAL A 207 16.14 -4.78 -10.47
C VAL A 207 14.80 -5.44 -10.20
N ARG A 208 14.07 -4.93 -9.20
CA ARG A 208 12.67 -5.25 -8.96
C ARG A 208 11.81 -4.06 -9.35
N PHE A 209 10.77 -4.32 -10.13
CA PHE A 209 9.83 -3.31 -10.60
C PHE A 209 8.40 -3.75 -10.33
N VAL A 210 7.57 -2.85 -9.83
CA VAL A 210 6.16 -3.11 -9.52
C VAL A 210 5.29 -2.03 -10.14
N VAL A 211 4.17 -2.46 -10.70
CA VAL A 211 3.21 -1.62 -11.42
C VAL A 211 1.87 -1.66 -10.71
N GLY A 212 1.22 -0.50 -10.55
CA GLY A 212 -0.13 -0.32 -10.02
C GLY A 212 -0.98 0.57 -10.93
N GLY A 213 -2.31 0.56 -10.74
CA GLY A 213 -3.28 1.38 -11.46
C GLY A 213 -3.59 0.94 -12.90
N VAL A 214 -2.75 0.13 -13.51
CA VAL A 214 -2.92 -0.31 -14.92
C VAL A 214 -3.68 -1.61 -15.09
N CYS A 215 -3.70 -2.44 -14.06
CA CYS A 215 -4.39 -3.74 -13.98
C CYS A 215 -5.21 -3.84 -12.71
N ASP A 216 -6.01 -4.90 -12.60
CA ASP A 216 -6.80 -5.19 -11.40
C ASP A 216 -5.92 -5.50 -10.17
N ASN A 217 -4.67 -5.93 -10.38
CA ASN A 217 -3.71 -6.26 -9.31
C ASN A 217 -2.38 -5.52 -9.50
N PHE A 218 -1.66 -5.31 -8.40
CA PHE A 218 -0.24 -4.98 -8.48
C PHE A 218 0.51 -6.11 -9.16
N THR A 219 1.35 -5.77 -10.12
CA THR A 219 2.12 -6.76 -10.88
C THR A 219 3.61 -6.46 -10.75
N ALA A 220 4.38 -7.45 -10.31
CA ALA A 220 5.82 -7.34 -10.09
C ALA A 220 6.60 -8.12 -11.13
N ILE A 221 7.76 -7.61 -11.52
CA ILE A 221 8.77 -8.30 -12.31
C ILE A 221 10.16 -8.05 -11.74
N GLU A 222 11.04 -9.02 -11.86
CA GLU A 222 12.43 -8.93 -11.40
C GLU A 222 13.38 -9.33 -12.52
N TRP A 223 14.49 -8.62 -12.63
CA TRP A 223 15.59 -8.93 -13.55
C TRP A 223 16.87 -9.17 -12.74
N GLN A 224 17.62 -10.20 -13.12
CA GLN A 224 18.95 -10.51 -12.56
C GLN A 224 20.05 -9.75 -13.31
N THR A 225 19.77 -8.50 -13.63
CA THR A 225 20.67 -7.58 -14.33
C THR A 225 20.22 -6.15 -14.08
N ASN A 226 21.13 -5.19 -14.17
CA ASN A 226 20.85 -3.75 -14.26
C ASN A 226 21.18 -3.18 -15.66
N ASN A 227 21.43 -4.05 -16.65
CA ASN A 227 21.65 -3.64 -18.03
C ASN A 227 20.34 -3.10 -18.66
N LEU A 228 20.26 -1.79 -18.82
CA LEU A 228 19.08 -1.11 -19.35
C LEU A 228 18.62 -1.58 -20.74
N LYS A 229 19.53 -2.06 -21.59
CA LYS A 229 19.14 -2.57 -22.93
C LYS A 229 18.34 -3.87 -22.82
N GLU A 230 18.77 -4.76 -21.93
CA GLU A 230 18.07 -6.02 -21.65
C GLU A 230 16.72 -5.76 -20.97
N ILE A 231 16.73 -4.92 -19.92
CA ILE A 231 15.54 -4.53 -19.19
C ILE A 231 14.51 -3.88 -20.11
N LYS A 232 14.92 -2.96 -20.98
CA LYS A 232 14.01 -2.27 -21.93
C LYS A 232 13.29 -3.24 -22.86
N LYS A 233 13.98 -4.27 -23.34
CA LYS A 233 13.37 -5.30 -24.18
C LYS A 233 12.34 -6.09 -23.39
N SER A 234 12.71 -6.63 -22.24
CA SER A 234 11.84 -7.42 -21.37
C SER A 234 10.67 -6.59 -20.81
N LEU A 235 10.89 -5.31 -20.46
CA LEU A 235 9.83 -4.41 -20.03
C LEU A 235 8.78 -4.17 -21.12
N ASN A 236 9.19 -4.12 -22.40
CA ASN A 236 8.27 -4.04 -23.52
C ASN A 236 7.34 -5.26 -23.55
N ASP A 237 7.90 -6.46 -23.46
CA ASP A 237 7.13 -7.70 -23.49
C ASP A 237 6.20 -7.78 -22.25
N PHE A 238 6.74 -7.49 -21.06
CA PHE A 238 5.96 -7.39 -19.84
C PHE A 238 4.77 -6.41 -19.97
N ALA A 239 4.98 -5.22 -20.55
CA ALA A 239 3.91 -4.24 -20.70
C ALA A 239 2.78 -4.72 -21.62
N TRP A 240 3.10 -5.50 -22.65
CA TRP A 240 2.10 -6.08 -23.55
C TRP A 240 1.37 -7.28 -22.94
N ASP A 241 2.02 -8.04 -22.07
CA ASP A 241 1.43 -9.17 -21.36
C ASP A 241 0.50 -8.75 -20.21
N LEU A 242 0.58 -7.48 -19.76
CA LEU A 242 -0.30 -6.96 -18.72
C LEU A 242 -1.77 -7.01 -19.14
N ASN A 243 -2.61 -7.57 -18.27
CA ASN A 243 -4.07 -7.60 -18.44
C ASN A 243 -4.71 -6.22 -18.19
N THR A 244 -4.30 -5.23 -18.99
CA THR A 244 -4.85 -3.88 -18.90
C THR A 244 -6.21 -3.79 -19.55
N LYS A 245 -7.13 -3.01 -18.95
CA LYS A 245 -8.46 -2.76 -19.49
C LYS A 245 -8.61 -1.28 -19.87
N THR A 246 -9.35 -1.03 -20.94
CA THR A 246 -9.82 0.32 -21.28
C THR A 246 -10.89 0.71 -20.27
N ASP A 247 -10.78 1.90 -19.71
CA ASP A 247 -11.77 2.53 -18.83
C ASP A 247 -12.26 3.87 -19.40
N HIS A 248 -13.00 4.64 -18.61
CA HIS A 248 -13.56 5.92 -19.05
C HIS A 248 -12.50 7.02 -19.31
N TYR A 249 -11.30 6.87 -18.75
CA TYR A 249 -10.24 7.88 -18.81
C TYR A 249 -9.14 7.51 -19.79
N THR A 250 -8.79 6.20 -19.89
CA THR A 250 -7.61 5.74 -20.60
C THR A 250 -7.87 4.44 -21.37
N SER A 251 -7.24 4.32 -22.56
CA SER A 251 -7.24 3.06 -23.30
C SER A 251 -6.20 2.08 -22.73
N ALA A 252 -6.45 0.78 -22.88
CA ALA A 252 -5.49 -0.26 -22.51
C ALA A 252 -4.13 -0.08 -23.23
N ARG A 253 -4.14 0.39 -24.49
CA ARG A 253 -2.92 0.70 -25.24
C ARG A 253 -2.14 1.85 -24.59
N TYR A 254 -2.82 2.93 -24.19
CA TYR A 254 -2.18 4.05 -23.52
C TYR A 254 -1.54 3.65 -22.19
N LYS A 255 -2.22 2.83 -21.39
CA LYS A 255 -1.67 2.29 -20.13
C LYS A 255 -0.37 1.50 -20.38
N ARG A 256 -0.33 0.64 -21.40
CA ARG A 256 0.88 -0.10 -21.78
C ARG A 256 2.02 0.81 -22.22
N GLU A 257 1.72 1.86 -22.98
CA GLU A 257 2.73 2.85 -23.39
C GLU A 257 3.28 3.62 -22.19
N ILE A 258 2.46 3.95 -21.20
CA ILE A 258 2.94 4.57 -19.94
C ILE A 258 3.89 3.61 -19.21
N VAL A 259 3.56 2.31 -19.09
CA VAL A 259 4.45 1.32 -18.47
C VAL A 259 5.80 1.27 -19.20
N ARG A 260 5.81 1.24 -20.52
CA ARG A 260 7.03 1.21 -21.34
C ARG A 260 7.90 2.47 -21.18
N ASN A 261 7.27 3.64 -21.10
CA ASN A 261 7.99 4.91 -21.11
C ASN A 261 8.29 5.42 -19.68
N LEU A 262 7.27 5.61 -18.86
CA LEU A 262 7.43 6.12 -17.50
C LEU A 262 8.00 5.04 -16.56
N GLY A 263 7.60 3.78 -16.78
CA GLY A 263 8.18 2.64 -16.04
C GLY A 263 9.67 2.52 -16.30
N LEU A 264 10.13 2.62 -17.57
CA LEU A 264 11.56 2.62 -17.89
C LEU A 264 12.30 3.77 -17.19
N LYS A 265 11.76 4.99 -17.24
CA LYS A 265 12.34 6.15 -16.55
C LYS A 265 12.40 5.96 -15.02
N THR A 266 11.47 5.20 -14.45
CA THR A 266 11.49 4.88 -13.02
C THR A 266 12.63 3.91 -12.70
N ILE A 267 12.84 2.92 -13.56
CA ILE A 267 13.94 1.96 -13.43
C ILE A 267 15.30 2.65 -13.61
N GLU A 268 15.45 3.48 -14.65
CA GLU A 268 16.66 4.29 -14.88
C GLU A 268 17.00 5.12 -13.64
N LEU A 269 16.02 5.83 -13.09
CA LEU A 269 16.21 6.65 -11.90
C LEU A 269 16.60 5.81 -10.65
N ALA A 270 16.06 4.58 -10.52
CA ALA A 270 16.46 3.69 -9.43
C ALA A 270 17.91 3.24 -9.60
N ILE A 271 18.35 2.92 -10.81
CA ILE A 271 19.75 2.53 -11.11
C ILE A 271 20.69 3.69 -10.83
N GLU A 272 20.41 4.89 -11.30
CA GLU A 272 21.20 6.10 -11.05
C GLU A 272 21.37 6.39 -9.54
N ARG A 273 20.36 6.12 -8.74
CA ARG A 273 20.37 6.36 -7.29
C ARG A 273 21.13 5.31 -6.48
N MET A 274 21.57 4.21 -7.08
CA MET A 274 22.41 3.23 -6.38
C MET A 274 23.72 3.84 -5.91
N ASP A 275 24.32 4.71 -6.74
CA ASP A 275 25.61 5.35 -6.46
C ASP A 275 25.52 6.50 -5.45
N MET A 276 24.30 6.91 -5.09
CA MET A 276 24.04 8.03 -4.17
C MET A 276 23.77 7.59 -2.72
N ASN A 277 23.53 6.32 -2.49
CA ASN A 277 23.21 5.70 -1.20
C ASN A 277 24.28 4.65 -0.85
#